data_e3853d787cf300228741ac0f998718ae
#
_entry.id   e3853d787cf300228741ac0f998718ae
#
_cell.length_a   1.000
_cell.length_b   1.000
_cell.length_c   1.000
_cell.angle_alpha   90.00
_cell.angle_beta   90.00
_cell.angle_gamma   90.00
#
_symmetry.space_group_name_H-M   'P 1'
#
loop_
_entity.id
_entity.type
_entity.pdbx_description
1 polymer ?
#
loop_
_entity_poly.entity_id
_entity_poly.type
_entity_poly.pdbx_seq_one_letter_code
_entity_poly.pdbx_strand_id
1 'polypeptide(L)'
;MDGVFHPVPDVLAYLGGRWRVRRTVRDLGTGQTGEFDGSCEFRGQGLGGALLHTEEGHFTWAGVTRPAYRGHRFEPVGDGTSEVRFTDGRPFHHLDLRTGRWTAHHPCAADAYRGEFTVHGQDRWQVVWRVTGPHKDLLMITVHDRL
;
A
#
# COMPACT_ATOMS: atom_id res chain seq x y z
N MET A 1 0.80 -24.77 9.23
CA MET A 1 -0.41 -24.44 8.51
C MET A 1 -0.25 -23.11 7.79
N ASP A 2 -0.05 -23.21 6.55
CA ASP A 2 0.15 -22.02 5.74
C ASP A 2 -1.17 -21.43 5.30
N GLY A 3 -1.16 -20.17 4.94
CA GLY A 3 -2.24 -19.56 4.23
C GLY A 3 -3.46 -19.22 5.08
N VAL A 4 -3.29 -19.09 6.38
CA VAL A 4 -4.35 -18.52 7.21
C VAL A 4 -4.30 -17.01 7.05
N PHE A 5 -5.28 -16.48 6.33
CA PHE A 5 -5.42 -15.04 6.12
C PHE A 5 -6.56 -14.52 7.00
N HIS A 6 -6.41 -13.29 7.42
CA HIS A 6 -7.39 -12.63 8.27
C HIS A 6 -8.41 -11.90 7.41
N PRO A 7 -9.66 -12.38 7.27
CA PRO A 7 -10.67 -11.71 6.48
C PRO A 7 -11.03 -10.34 7.07
N VAL A 8 -11.23 -9.37 6.20
CA VAL A 8 -11.59 -8.00 6.57
C VAL A 8 -12.90 -7.62 5.87
N PRO A 9 -14.04 -7.70 6.58
CA PRO A 9 -15.35 -7.40 5.99
C PRO A 9 -15.50 -5.96 5.51
N ASP A 10 -14.83 -5.02 6.20
CA ASP A 10 -14.85 -3.60 5.86
C ASP A 10 -13.44 -3.04 5.91
N VAL A 11 -12.88 -2.79 4.72
CA VAL A 11 -11.48 -2.39 4.59
C VAL A 11 -11.22 -1.02 5.21
N LEU A 12 -12.13 -0.06 5.07
CA LEU A 12 -11.91 1.29 5.62
C LEU A 12 -11.99 1.28 7.15
N ALA A 13 -12.89 0.52 7.73
CA ALA A 13 -12.94 0.36 9.18
C ALA A 13 -11.66 -0.29 9.72
N TYR A 14 -11.10 -1.23 8.99
CA TYR A 14 -9.86 -1.91 9.36
C TYR A 14 -8.65 -0.97 9.26
N LEU A 15 -8.52 -0.22 8.16
CA LEU A 15 -7.36 0.62 7.90
C LEU A 15 -7.32 1.88 8.75
N GLY A 16 -8.48 2.40 9.18
CA GLY A 16 -8.56 3.66 9.93
C GLY A 16 -7.62 3.70 11.13
N GLY A 17 -6.88 4.80 11.28
CA GLY A 17 -5.92 5.02 12.33
C GLY A 17 -4.50 5.11 11.82
N ARG A 18 -3.54 4.77 12.68
CA ARG A 18 -2.12 4.94 12.39
C ARG A 18 -1.41 3.60 12.34
N TRP A 19 -0.41 3.52 11.46
CA TRP A 19 0.39 2.32 11.23
C TRP A 19 1.87 2.67 11.13
N ARG A 20 2.71 1.83 11.71
CA ARG A 20 4.14 1.87 11.40
C ARG A 20 4.36 1.25 10.03
N VAL A 21 5.20 1.90 9.21
CA VAL A 21 5.47 1.47 7.84
C VAL A 21 6.95 1.14 7.69
N ARG A 22 7.23 -0.08 7.27
CA ARG A 22 8.59 -0.50 6.90
C ARG A 22 8.53 -1.08 5.50
N ARG A 23 9.32 -0.51 4.59
CA ARG A 23 9.35 -0.93 3.19
C ARG A 23 10.75 -1.22 2.75
N THR A 24 10.94 -2.35 2.08
CA THR A 24 12.16 -2.63 1.33
C THR A 24 11.88 -2.45 -0.14
N VAL A 25 12.84 -1.86 -0.85
CA VAL A 25 12.78 -1.66 -2.30
C VAL A 25 13.99 -2.34 -2.91
N ARG A 26 13.75 -3.14 -3.93
CA ARG A 26 14.80 -3.83 -4.68
C ARG A 26 14.67 -3.49 -6.14
N ASP A 27 15.78 -3.04 -6.73
CA ASP A 27 15.89 -2.96 -8.17
C ASP A 27 16.42 -4.32 -8.66
N LEU A 28 15.57 -5.10 -9.31
CA LEU A 28 15.94 -6.45 -9.76
C LEU A 28 16.86 -6.41 -10.98
N GLY A 29 16.91 -5.28 -11.68
CA GLY A 29 17.82 -5.11 -12.81
C GLY A 29 19.27 -4.86 -12.37
N THR A 30 19.46 -4.08 -11.30
CA THR A 30 20.79 -3.68 -10.81
C THR A 30 21.22 -4.39 -9.53
N GLY A 31 20.27 -4.96 -8.78
CA GLY A 31 20.51 -5.55 -7.48
C GLY A 31 20.59 -4.54 -6.34
N GLN A 32 20.45 -3.24 -6.62
CA GLN A 32 20.43 -2.22 -5.57
C GLN A 32 19.20 -2.37 -4.68
N THR A 33 19.36 -2.01 -3.41
CA THR A 33 18.29 -2.06 -2.41
C THR A 33 18.16 -0.74 -1.70
N GLY A 34 16.94 -0.43 -1.28
CA GLY A 34 16.65 0.72 -0.46
C GLY A 34 15.64 0.37 0.63
N GLU A 35 15.48 1.27 1.57
CA GLU A 35 14.59 1.09 2.71
C GLU A 35 13.84 2.38 3.02
N PHE A 36 12.54 2.23 3.30
CA PHE A 36 11.71 3.29 3.85
C PHE A 36 11.30 2.89 5.27
N ASP A 37 11.44 3.81 6.21
CA ASP A 37 10.98 3.64 7.59
C ASP A 37 10.19 4.88 7.99
N GLY A 38 8.96 4.68 8.40
CA GLY A 38 8.09 5.77 8.76
C GLY A 38 6.76 5.32 9.33
N SER A 39 5.75 6.15 9.14
CA SER A 39 4.39 5.88 9.59
C SER A 39 3.39 6.35 8.55
N CYS A 40 2.17 5.87 8.65
CA CYS A 40 1.07 6.40 7.87
C CYS A 40 -0.16 6.58 8.75
N GLU A 41 -1.08 7.41 8.28
CA GLU A 41 -2.37 7.63 8.89
C GLU A 41 -3.46 7.51 7.84
N PHE A 42 -4.52 6.80 8.22
CA PHE A 42 -5.77 6.77 7.47
C PHE A 42 -6.79 7.53 8.29
N ARG A 43 -7.14 8.72 7.83
CA ARG A 43 -8.01 9.65 8.56
C ARG A 43 -9.27 9.95 7.77
N GLY A 44 -10.40 10.01 8.46
CA GLY A 44 -11.67 10.37 7.85
C GLY A 44 -11.60 11.72 7.13
N GLN A 45 -12.16 11.77 5.91
CA GLN A 45 -12.17 12.94 5.08
C GLN A 45 -13.61 13.19 4.58
N GLY A 46 -14.22 14.26 5.08
CA GLY A 46 -15.59 14.60 4.71
C GLY A 46 -16.62 13.66 5.34
N LEU A 47 -17.84 13.68 4.78
CA LEU A 47 -19.00 12.95 5.32
C LEU A 47 -19.25 11.60 4.61
N GLY A 48 -18.54 11.32 3.54
CA GLY A 48 -18.80 10.14 2.69
C GLY A 48 -18.12 8.87 3.12
N GLY A 49 -17.42 8.85 4.25
CA GLY A 49 -16.71 7.65 4.72
C GLY A 49 -15.35 7.43 4.06
N ALA A 50 -14.92 8.32 3.18
CA ALA A 50 -13.59 8.23 2.58
C ALA A 50 -12.48 8.46 3.61
N LEU A 51 -11.33 7.84 3.39
CA LEU A 51 -10.13 8.07 4.19
C LEU A 51 -9.05 8.73 3.35
N LEU A 52 -8.37 9.72 3.94
CA LEU A 52 -7.13 10.24 3.41
C LEU A 52 -5.99 9.45 4.01
N HIS A 53 -5.21 8.81 3.15
CA HIS A 53 -3.99 8.11 3.52
C HIS A 53 -2.80 9.04 3.30
N THR A 54 -2.02 9.26 4.35
CA THR A 54 -0.76 10.01 4.28
C THR A 54 0.34 9.18 4.89
N GLU A 55 1.46 9.11 4.20
CA GLU A 55 2.64 8.37 4.63
C GLU A 55 3.81 9.32 4.69
N GLU A 56 4.60 9.27 5.76
CA GLU A 56 5.80 10.06 5.93
C GLU A 56 6.89 9.27 6.62
N GLY A 57 8.12 9.54 6.27
CA GLY A 57 9.28 8.89 6.86
C GLY A 57 10.54 9.23 6.11
N HIS A 58 11.50 8.33 6.16
CA HIS A 58 12.80 8.49 5.52
C HIS A 58 13.08 7.34 4.58
N PHE A 59 13.53 7.67 3.39
CA PHE A 59 13.94 6.71 2.38
C PHE A 59 15.45 6.74 2.22
N THR A 60 16.08 5.58 2.31
CA THR A 60 17.52 5.41 2.12
C THR A 60 17.76 4.64 0.84
N TRP A 61 18.55 5.23 -0.06
CA TRP A 61 18.92 4.61 -1.32
C TRP A 61 20.38 4.94 -1.61
N ALA A 62 21.18 3.91 -1.91
CA ALA A 62 22.61 4.06 -2.22
C ALA A 62 23.37 4.87 -1.15
N GLY A 63 23.05 4.63 0.13
CA GLY A 63 23.71 5.30 1.26
C GLY A 63 23.21 6.72 1.54
N VAL A 64 22.21 7.22 0.79
CA VAL A 64 21.67 8.57 0.97
C VAL A 64 20.26 8.46 1.57
N THR A 65 20.05 9.13 2.69
CA THR A 65 18.74 9.15 3.37
C THR A 65 18.07 10.49 3.16
N ARG A 66 16.81 10.48 2.74
CA ARG A 66 16.02 11.69 2.51
C ARG A 66 14.62 11.52 3.09
N PRO A 67 13.97 12.62 3.52
CA PRO A 67 12.55 12.60 3.84
C PRO A 67 11.74 12.19 2.60
N ALA A 68 10.67 11.44 2.83
CA ALA A 68 9.77 11.01 1.78
C ALA A 68 8.33 11.05 2.25
N TYR A 69 7.44 11.46 1.35
CA TYR A 69 6.00 11.60 1.60
C TYR A 69 5.23 11.03 0.43
N ARG A 70 4.07 10.48 0.74
CA ARG A 70 3.07 10.19 -0.30
C ARG A 70 1.69 10.09 0.32
N GLY A 71 0.68 10.13 -0.52
CA GLY A 71 -0.70 10.00 -0.07
C GLY A 71 -1.59 9.39 -1.13
N HIS A 72 -2.74 8.90 -0.67
CA HIS A 72 -3.78 8.34 -1.51
C HIS A 72 -5.12 8.62 -0.86
N ARG A 73 -6.19 8.50 -1.65
CA ARG A 73 -7.57 8.54 -1.16
C ARG A 73 -8.16 7.15 -1.25
N PHE A 74 -8.82 6.74 -0.18
CA PHE A 74 -9.53 5.46 -0.11
C PHE A 74 -11.02 5.75 -0.01
N GLU A 75 -11.77 5.42 -1.04
CA GLU A 75 -13.20 5.72 -1.12
C GLU A 75 -14.02 4.44 -0.93
N PRO A 76 -15.10 4.47 -0.14
CA PRO A 76 -15.96 3.30 0.04
C PRO A 76 -16.76 3.02 -1.23
N VAL A 77 -16.98 1.73 -1.51
CA VAL A 77 -17.79 1.29 -2.65
C VAL A 77 -19.15 0.74 -2.20
N GLY A 78 -19.35 0.58 -0.89
CA GLY A 78 -20.64 0.17 -0.33
C GLY A 78 -20.78 -1.31 0.01
N ASP A 79 -19.77 -2.12 -0.33
CA ASP A 79 -19.78 -3.56 -0.05
C ASP A 79 -18.63 -4.00 0.86
N GLY A 80 -18.01 -3.05 1.57
CA GLY A 80 -16.84 -3.31 2.41
C GLY A 80 -15.51 -3.21 1.66
N THR A 81 -15.53 -2.94 0.36
CA THR A 81 -14.34 -2.72 -0.46
C THR A 81 -14.07 -1.23 -0.67
N SER A 82 -12.96 -0.91 -1.30
CA SER A 82 -12.54 0.47 -1.52
C SER A 82 -11.99 0.66 -2.93
N GLU A 83 -12.20 1.87 -3.48
CA GLU A 83 -11.42 2.37 -4.60
C GLU A 83 -10.27 3.21 -4.06
N VAL A 84 -9.06 2.87 -4.43
CA VAL A 84 -7.87 3.64 -4.08
C VAL A 84 -7.56 4.58 -5.24
N ARG A 85 -7.40 5.87 -4.91
CA ARG A 85 -7.11 6.92 -5.88
C ARG A 85 -5.86 7.66 -5.50
N PHE A 86 -5.18 8.21 -6.51
CA PHE A 86 -4.16 9.20 -6.28
C PHE A 86 -4.78 10.48 -5.70
N THR A 87 -3.97 11.34 -5.10
CA THR A 87 -4.48 12.58 -4.47
C THR A 87 -5.10 13.55 -5.46
N ASP A 88 -4.75 13.46 -6.74
CA ASP A 88 -5.37 14.25 -7.80
C ASP A 88 -6.69 13.67 -8.34
N GLY A 89 -7.16 12.55 -7.75
CA GLY A 89 -8.42 11.91 -8.10
C GLY A 89 -8.33 10.83 -9.16
N ARG A 90 -7.19 10.64 -9.82
CA ARG A 90 -7.04 9.57 -10.80
C ARG A 90 -7.14 8.20 -10.13
N PRO A 91 -7.78 7.22 -10.77
CA PRO A 91 -7.89 5.88 -10.20
C PRO A 91 -6.52 5.19 -10.14
N PHE A 92 -6.30 4.46 -9.04
CA PHE A 92 -5.11 3.64 -8.88
C PHE A 92 -5.47 2.16 -8.97
N HIS A 93 -6.24 1.65 -8.00
CA HIS A 93 -6.71 0.27 -8.03
C HIS A 93 -7.91 0.08 -7.10
N HIS A 94 -8.63 -1.01 -7.30
CA HIS A 94 -9.63 -1.49 -6.37
C HIS A 94 -8.96 -2.25 -5.23
N LEU A 95 -9.56 -2.27 -4.04
CA LEU A 95 -9.04 -3.00 -2.88
C LEU A 95 -10.17 -3.77 -2.19
N ASP A 96 -10.04 -5.09 -2.20
CA ASP A 96 -11.00 -6.01 -1.58
C ASP A 96 -10.25 -6.96 -0.66
N LEU A 97 -10.35 -6.74 0.64
CA LEU A 97 -9.70 -7.56 1.65
C LEU A 97 -10.65 -8.55 2.34
N ARG A 98 -11.83 -8.80 1.77
CA ARG A 98 -12.83 -9.68 2.43
C ARG A 98 -12.38 -11.11 2.61
N THR A 99 -11.43 -11.58 1.79
CA THR A 99 -10.81 -12.90 1.97
C THR A 99 -9.49 -12.85 2.74
N GLY A 100 -8.99 -11.63 3.07
CA GLY A 100 -7.67 -11.43 3.66
C GLY A 100 -6.55 -11.39 2.64
N ARG A 101 -6.86 -11.55 1.35
CA ARG A 101 -5.91 -11.46 0.23
C ARG A 101 -6.52 -10.72 -0.93
N TRP A 102 -5.67 -10.00 -1.66
CA TRP A 102 -6.11 -9.29 -2.86
C TRP A 102 -4.94 -9.06 -3.80
N THR A 103 -5.18 -9.19 -5.10
CA THR A 103 -4.20 -8.81 -6.12
C THR A 103 -4.74 -7.62 -6.88
N ALA A 104 -3.99 -6.51 -6.82
CA ALA A 104 -4.29 -5.27 -7.54
C ALA A 104 -3.41 -5.16 -8.78
N HIS A 105 -3.96 -4.59 -9.84
CA HIS A 105 -3.24 -4.31 -11.09
C HIS A 105 -3.45 -2.86 -11.47
N HIS A 106 -2.37 -2.21 -11.87
CA HIS A 106 -2.44 -0.83 -12.36
C HIS A 106 -1.48 -0.66 -13.53
N PRO A 107 -1.97 -0.58 -14.78
CA PRO A 107 -1.14 -0.20 -15.92
C PRO A 107 -0.88 1.31 -15.88
N CYS A 108 0.35 1.72 -16.12
CA CYS A 108 0.74 3.12 -16.17
C CYS A 108 1.69 3.35 -17.33
N ALA A 109 1.18 3.81 -18.47
CA ALA A 109 1.92 3.94 -19.73
C ALA A 109 2.55 2.58 -20.13
N ALA A 110 3.88 2.51 -20.23
CA ALA A 110 4.58 1.27 -20.57
C ALA A 110 4.90 0.40 -19.34
N ASP A 111 4.56 0.88 -18.14
CA ASP A 111 4.84 0.17 -16.88
C ASP A 111 3.60 -0.58 -16.39
N ALA A 112 3.82 -1.68 -15.71
CA ALA A 112 2.78 -2.47 -15.08
C ALA A 112 3.05 -2.60 -13.58
N TYR A 113 2.04 -2.30 -12.78
CA TYR A 113 2.08 -2.41 -11.32
C TYR A 113 1.19 -3.57 -10.89
N ARG A 114 1.75 -4.49 -10.14
CA ARG A 114 0.99 -5.60 -9.56
C ARG A 114 1.24 -5.63 -8.06
N GLY A 115 0.18 -5.51 -7.26
CA GLY A 115 0.26 -5.49 -5.80
C GLY A 115 -0.44 -6.69 -5.20
N GLU A 116 0.24 -7.42 -4.34
CA GLU A 116 -0.33 -8.53 -3.59
C GLU A 116 -0.50 -8.11 -2.14
N PHE A 117 -1.75 -7.96 -1.71
CA PHE A 117 -2.11 -7.60 -0.35
C PHE A 117 -2.40 -8.84 0.47
N THR A 118 -1.89 -8.87 1.70
CA THR A 118 -2.14 -9.94 2.65
C THR A 118 -2.41 -9.34 4.02
N VAL A 119 -3.52 -9.75 4.64
CA VAL A 119 -3.85 -9.36 6.01
C VAL A 119 -3.43 -10.50 6.93
N HIS A 120 -2.51 -10.23 7.85
CA HIS A 120 -1.97 -11.23 8.77
C HIS A 120 -2.74 -11.30 10.09
N GLY A 121 -3.48 -10.26 10.42
CA GLY A 121 -4.25 -10.18 11.65
C GLY A 121 -4.85 -8.79 11.83
N GLN A 122 -5.41 -8.57 13.01
CA GLN A 122 -6.05 -7.28 13.33
C GLN A 122 -5.07 -6.11 13.25
N ASP A 123 -3.77 -6.35 13.51
CA ASP A 123 -2.78 -5.31 13.70
C ASP A 123 -1.62 -5.38 12.70
N ARG A 124 -1.71 -6.21 11.67
CA ARG A 124 -0.66 -6.31 10.66
C ARG A 124 -1.22 -6.65 9.29
N TRP A 125 -0.79 -5.92 8.29
CA TRP A 125 -0.99 -6.26 6.88
C TRP A 125 0.23 -5.88 6.06
N GLN A 126 0.37 -6.48 4.89
CA GLN A 126 1.48 -6.17 3.97
C GLN A 126 1.01 -6.09 2.54
N VAL A 127 1.79 -5.41 1.73
CA VAL A 127 1.64 -5.42 0.29
C VAL A 127 2.99 -5.60 -0.38
N VAL A 128 3.00 -6.43 -1.41
CA VAL A 128 4.18 -6.66 -2.25
C VAL A 128 3.86 -6.11 -3.64
N TRP A 129 4.52 -5.03 -4.01
CA TRP A 129 4.37 -4.43 -5.33
C TRP A 129 5.50 -4.87 -6.25
N ARG A 130 5.15 -5.38 -7.41
CA ARG A 130 6.06 -5.58 -8.53
C ARG A 130 5.77 -4.52 -9.58
N VAL A 131 6.81 -3.77 -9.96
CA VAL A 131 6.72 -2.76 -11.02
C VAL A 131 7.64 -3.18 -12.16
N THR A 132 7.09 -3.43 -13.32
CA THR A 132 7.84 -3.86 -14.50
C THR A 132 7.57 -2.92 -15.66
N GLY A 133 8.59 -2.71 -16.47
CA GLY A 133 8.51 -1.86 -17.65
C GLY A 133 9.80 -1.95 -18.46
N PRO A 134 9.91 -1.19 -19.56
CA PRO A 134 11.12 -1.22 -20.39
C PRO A 134 12.38 -0.83 -19.63
N HIS A 135 12.24 0.03 -18.61
CA HIS A 135 13.38 0.57 -17.85
C HIS A 135 13.23 0.36 -16.35
N LYS A 136 12.28 -0.45 -15.93
CA LYS A 136 11.99 -0.67 -14.50
C LYS A 136 11.77 -2.14 -14.23
N ASP A 137 12.32 -2.59 -13.11
CA ASP A 137 12.04 -3.90 -12.55
C ASP A 137 12.25 -3.81 -11.05
N LEU A 138 11.18 -3.43 -10.34
CA LEU A 138 11.22 -3.13 -8.91
C LEU A 138 10.37 -4.13 -8.13
N LEU A 139 10.87 -4.49 -6.96
CA LEU A 139 10.12 -5.25 -5.97
C LEU A 139 10.08 -4.44 -4.68
N MET A 140 8.87 -4.13 -4.21
CA MET A 140 8.68 -3.38 -2.98
C MET A 140 7.83 -4.19 -2.01
N ILE A 141 8.35 -4.42 -0.82
CA ILE A 141 7.65 -5.14 0.24
C ILE A 141 7.40 -4.17 1.38
N THR A 142 6.14 -3.93 1.70
CA THR A 142 5.74 -3.01 2.76
C THR A 142 4.96 -3.75 3.83
N VAL A 143 5.43 -3.65 5.07
CA VAL A 143 4.74 -4.19 6.24
C VAL A 143 4.19 -3.03 7.06
N HIS A 144 2.91 -3.15 7.42
CA HIS A 144 2.19 -2.19 8.25
C HIS A 144 1.85 -2.84 9.58
N ASP A 145 2.32 -2.25 10.65
CA ASP A 145 1.98 -2.66 12.02
C ASP A 145 1.20 -1.54 12.71
N ARG A 146 0.08 -1.89 13.35
CA ARG A 146 -0.77 -0.89 14.00
C ARG A 146 -0.05 -0.21 15.15
N LEU A 147 -0.15 1.10 15.17
CA LEU A 147 0.38 1.93 16.26
C LEU A 147 -0.66 2.13 17.36
#